data_a22c1af58c1fbd1f5d0563af5909460e
#
_entry.id   a22c1af58c1fbd1f5d0563af5909460e
#
_cell.length_a   1.000
_cell.length_b   1.000
_cell.length_c   1.000
_cell.angle_alpha   90.00
_cell.angle_beta   90.00
_cell.angle_gamma   90.00
#
_symmetry.space_group_name_H-M   'P 1'
#
loop_
_entity.id
_entity.type
_entity.pdbx_description
1 polymer ?
#
loop_
_entity_poly.entity_id
_entity_poly.type
_entity_poly.pdbx_seq_one_letter_code
_entity_poly.pdbx_strand_id
1 'polypeptide(L)'
;MVTPLLVLTLVLAVVDWIGLWRGWEKVGYFVKPAALMGMIAWSYQLSGWQGALAWYGAGLVFSLAGDSLLMFPKRLFLPGMLAFMGTHLAYTAGFNQTLPPLGPALLLLLGVVIVPGVLVMPVILRSLRRKAELSRLRIPVLVYSLVISLMFFSALLCLLRPDWPPRAAWLAAFGAGLFFTSDSLLAYQDFVRPFRHGMVYVHITYHLGQLLLIAGALLRYG
;
A
#
# COMPACT_ATOMS: atom_id res chain seq x y z
N MET A 1 -14.97 -7.57 -14.75
CA MET A 1 -13.94 -6.74 -14.09
C MET A 1 -12.91 -6.14 -15.05
N VAL A 2 -12.60 -6.79 -16.17
CA VAL A 2 -11.68 -6.20 -17.17
C VAL A 2 -12.42 -5.14 -17.96
N THR A 3 -12.01 -3.89 -17.83
CA THR A 3 -12.57 -2.72 -18.53
C THR A 3 -11.46 -1.95 -19.22
N PRO A 4 -11.74 -1.07 -20.19
CA PRO A 4 -10.72 -0.20 -20.80
C PRO A 4 -9.94 0.61 -19.76
N LEU A 5 -10.59 1.06 -18.67
CA LEU A 5 -9.92 1.78 -17.58
C LEU A 5 -8.88 0.92 -16.85
N LEU A 6 -9.17 -0.35 -16.61
CA LEU A 6 -8.18 -1.26 -16.02
C LEU A 6 -6.99 -1.46 -16.96
N VAL A 7 -7.25 -1.66 -18.26
CA VAL A 7 -6.17 -1.82 -19.25
C VAL A 7 -5.31 -0.56 -19.30
N LEU A 8 -5.91 0.63 -19.33
CA LEU A 8 -5.21 1.92 -19.29
C LEU A 8 -4.36 2.03 -18.02
N THR A 9 -4.91 1.69 -16.84
CA THR A 9 -4.20 1.71 -15.56
C THR A 9 -2.95 0.82 -15.61
N LEU A 10 -3.08 -0.42 -16.14
CA LEU A 10 -1.97 -1.35 -16.27
C LEU A 10 -0.90 -0.86 -17.25
N VAL A 11 -1.31 -0.29 -18.39
CA VAL A 11 -0.37 0.32 -19.35
C VAL A 11 0.41 1.45 -18.71
N LEU A 12 -0.27 2.35 -17.99
CA LEU A 12 0.38 3.46 -17.28
C LEU A 12 1.35 2.94 -16.20
N ALA A 13 0.97 1.93 -15.42
CA ALA A 13 1.86 1.33 -14.44
C ALA A 13 3.12 0.73 -15.08
N VAL A 14 2.99 0.01 -16.21
CA VAL A 14 4.13 -0.55 -16.95
C VAL A 14 5.02 0.56 -17.52
N VAL A 15 4.43 1.63 -18.05
CA VAL A 15 5.19 2.80 -18.54
C VAL A 15 5.98 3.46 -17.41
N ASP A 16 5.40 3.60 -16.21
CA ASP A 16 6.09 4.10 -15.02
C ASP A 16 7.30 3.21 -14.66
N TRP A 17 7.12 1.89 -14.61
CA TRP A 17 8.20 0.95 -14.29
C TRP A 17 9.35 1.00 -15.33
N ILE A 18 9.01 1.04 -16.63
CA ILE A 18 10.00 1.19 -17.71
C ILE A 18 10.71 2.54 -17.61
N GLY A 19 9.96 3.62 -17.32
CA GLY A 19 10.51 4.96 -17.13
C GLY A 19 11.56 5.01 -16.02
N LEU A 20 11.22 4.43 -14.85
CA LEU A 20 12.15 4.31 -13.72
C LEU A 20 13.37 3.43 -14.04
N TRP A 21 13.17 2.31 -14.74
CA TRP A 21 14.26 1.43 -15.17
C TRP A 21 15.24 2.15 -16.12
N ARG A 22 14.69 2.99 -17.01
CA ARG A 22 15.47 3.77 -17.99
C ARG A 22 16.02 5.08 -17.44
N GLY A 23 15.70 5.45 -16.18
CA GLY A 23 16.10 6.73 -15.58
C GLY A 23 15.32 7.94 -16.11
N TRP A 24 14.12 7.73 -16.65
CA TRP A 24 13.23 8.82 -17.13
C TRP A 24 12.43 9.41 -15.98
N GLU A 25 13.11 10.02 -15.01
CA GLU A 25 12.50 10.50 -13.75
C GLU A 25 11.28 11.42 -13.98
N LYS A 26 11.32 12.29 -14.99
CA LYS A 26 10.23 13.22 -15.30
C LYS A 26 8.93 12.52 -15.72
N VAL A 27 9.01 11.32 -16.32
CA VAL A 27 7.86 10.55 -16.75
C VAL A 27 7.08 10.07 -15.52
N GLY A 28 7.76 9.62 -14.48
CA GLY A 28 7.16 9.14 -13.23
C GLY A 28 6.28 10.20 -12.54
N TYR A 29 6.64 11.49 -12.61
CA TYR A 29 5.84 12.56 -12.01
C TYR A 29 4.40 12.65 -12.56
N PHE A 30 4.18 12.25 -13.80
CA PHE A 30 2.87 12.28 -14.43
C PHE A 30 2.20 10.91 -14.49
N VAL A 31 2.98 9.87 -14.78
CA VAL A 31 2.44 8.55 -15.08
C VAL A 31 2.01 7.81 -13.82
N LYS A 32 2.74 7.95 -12.72
CA LYS A 32 2.36 7.31 -11.44
C LYS A 32 1.01 7.82 -10.91
N PRO A 33 0.76 9.14 -10.77
CA PRO A 33 -0.57 9.63 -10.38
C PRO A 33 -1.66 9.27 -11.40
N ALA A 34 -1.34 9.30 -12.70
CA ALA A 34 -2.30 8.94 -13.76
C ALA A 34 -2.73 7.45 -13.65
N ALA A 35 -1.81 6.54 -13.35
CA ALA A 35 -2.13 5.14 -13.12
C ALA A 35 -3.08 4.98 -11.92
N LEU A 36 -2.84 5.70 -10.84
CA LEU A 36 -3.70 5.65 -9.66
C LEU A 36 -5.06 6.31 -9.91
N MET A 37 -5.13 7.42 -10.66
CA MET A 37 -6.40 8.01 -11.10
C MET A 37 -7.20 7.03 -11.99
N GLY A 38 -6.53 6.29 -12.87
CA GLY A 38 -7.17 5.21 -13.64
C GLY A 38 -7.76 4.11 -12.74
N MET A 39 -7.06 3.72 -11.68
CA MET A 39 -7.53 2.74 -10.69
C MET A 39 -8.73 3.28 -9.90
N ILE A 40 -8.70 4.55 -9.50
CA ILE A 40 -9.82 5.26 -8.87
C ILE A 40 -11.06 5.21 -9.79
N ALA A 41 -10.91 5.63 -11.03
CA ALA A 41 -12.00 5.63 -12.01
C ALA A 41 -12.54 4.22 -12.28
N TRP A 42 -11.64 3.23 -12.43
CA TRP A 42 -12.00 1.83 -12.62
C TRP A 42 -12.81 1.27 -11.44
N SER A 43 -12.34 1.47 -10.22
CA SER A 43 -13.04 0.97 -9.03
C SER A 43 -14.38 1.67 -8.83
N TYR A 44 -14.44 2.98 -9.07
CA TYR A 44 -15.68 3.75 -8.98
C TYR A 44 -16.71 3.32 -10.04
N GLN A 45 -16.28 3.12 -11.30
CA GLN A 45 -17.14 2.65 -12.37
C GLN A 45 -17.82 1.31 -12.07
N LEU A 46 -17.12 0.41 -11.35
CA LEU A 46 -17.63 -0.92 -11.05
C LEU A 46 -18.56 -0.96 -9.83
N SER A 47 -18.43 -0.02 -8.90
CA SER A 47 -19.08 -0.15 -7.59
C SER A 47 -19.80 1.11 -7.10
N GLY A 48 -19.53 2.28 -7.70
CA GLY A 48 -19.99 3.58 -7.17
C GLY A 48 -19.50 3.85 -5.75
N TRP A 49 -18.55 3.03 -5.22
CA TRP A 49 -18.06 3.06 -3.84
C TRP A 49 -19.15 3.02 -2.77
N GLN A 50 -20.16 2.18 -2.99
CA GLN A 50 -21.23 2.00 -2.00
C GLN A 50 -20.79 1.09 -0.84
N GLY A 51 -21.38 1.29 0.32
CA GLY A 51 -21.15 0.47 1.52
C GLY A 51 -19.67 0.41 1.91
N ALA A 52 -19.15 -0.80 2.13
CA ALA A 52 -17.76 -1.02 2.54
C ALA A 52 -16.74 -0.55 1.48
N LEU A 53 -17.12 -0.51 0.19
CA LEU A 53 -16.23 -0.06 -0.89
C LEU A 53 -15.89 1.42 -0.80
N ALA A 54 -16.66 2.24 -0.08
CA ALA A 54 -16.32 3.63 0.20
C ALA A 54 -14.98 3.77 0.96
N TRP A 55 -14.67 2.85 1.87
CA TRP A 55 -13.40 2.83 2.57
C TRP A 55 -12.21 2.57 1.64
N TYR A 56 -12.37 1.66 0.68
CA TYR A 56 -11.34 1.38 -0.32
C TYR A 56 -11.18 2.55 -1.31
N GLY A 57 -12.28 3.18 -1.71
CA GLY A 57 -12.24 4.42 -2.49
C GLY A 57 -11.52 5.55 -1.76
N ALA A 58 -11.84 5.78 -0.48
CA ALA A 58 -11.14 6.75 0.36
C ALA A 58 -9.64 6.44 0.46
N GLY A 59 -9.27 5.17 0.64
CA GLY A 59 -7.87 4.74 0.64
C GLY A 59 -7.14 5.06 -0.65
N LEU A 60 -7.77 4.85 -1.82
CA LEU A 60 -7.19 5.24 -3.11
C LEU A 60 -6.99 6.76 -3.24
N VAL A 61 -7.95 7.56 -2.76
CA VAL A 61 -7.84 9.03 -2.77
C VAL A 61 -6.71 9.50 -1.85
N PHE A 62 -6.60 8.94 -0.64
CA PHE A 62 -5.47 9.22 0.25
C PHE A 62 -4.13 8.79 -0.36
N SER A 63 -4.08 7.65 -1.06
CA SER A 63 -2.87 7.21 -1.78
C SER A 63 -2.47 8.21 -2.87
N LEU A 64 -3.44 8.73 -3.64
CA LEU A 64 -3.18 9.74 -4.67
C LEU A 64 -2.63 11.03 -4.06
N ALA A 65 -3.19 11.47 -2.94
CA ALA A 65 -2.67 12.59 -2.18
C ALA A 65 -1.23 12.32 -1.69
N GLY A 66 -0.98 11.13 -1.13
CA GLY A 66 0.34 10.70 -0.69
C GLY A 66 1.36 10.69 -1.81
N ASP A 67 1.04 10.09 -2.95
CA ASP A 67 1.91 10.07 -4.14
C ASP A 67 2.24 11.49 -4.61
N SER A 68 1.22 12.37 -4.68
CA SER A 68 1.41 13.76 -5.11
C SER A 68 2.29 14.56 -4.14
N LEU A 69 2.12 14.37 -2.83
CA LEU A 69 2.91 15.06 -1.80
C LEU A 69 4.35 14.55 -1.77
N LEU A 70 4.59 13.26 -1.94
CA LEU A 70 5.93 12.67 -1.94
C LEU A 70 6.75 13.02 -3.20
N MET A 71 6.14 13.61 -4.23
CA MET A 71 6.90 14.24 -5.33
C MET A 71 7.76 15.42 -4.85
N PHE A 72 7.45 16.01 -3.69
CA PHE A 72 8.20 17.12 -3.07
C PHE A 72 8.78 16.68 -1.70
N PRO A 73 9.64 15.65 -1.64
CA PRO A 73 9.98 14.94 -0.40
C PRO A 73 10.67 15.83 0.65
N LYS A 74 11.46 16.82 0.24
CA LYS A 74 12.14 17.70 1.20
C LYS A 74 11.18 18.55 2.05
N ARG A 75 10.01 18.91 1.52
CA ARG A 75 9.02 19.77 2.20
C ARG A 75 7.80 19.02 2.67
N LEU A 76 7.34 18.05 1.88
CA LEU A 76 6.04 17.42 2.05
C LEU A 76 6.14 15.93 2.42
N PHE A 77 7.32 15.46 2.87
CA PHE A 77 7.51 14.07 3.27
C PHE A 77 6.53 13.65 4.38
N LEU A 78 6.45 14.42 5.48
CA LEU A 78 5.56 14.10 6.58
C LEU A 78 4.07 14.16 6.20
N PRO A 79 3.58 15.22 5.51
CA PRO A 79 2.22 15.23 4.96
C PRO A 79 1.94 14.04 4.03
N GLY A 80 2.86 13.66 3.14
CA GLY A 80 2.70 12.50 2.24
C GLY A 80 2.59 11.18 3.01
N MET A 81 3.45 10.99 4.01
CA MET A 81 3.40 9.83 4.90
C MET A 81 2.07 9.78 5.68
N LEU A 82 1.55 10.92 6.17
CA LEU A 82 0.26 10.99 6.84
C LEU A 82 -0.90 10.67 5.90
N ALA A 83 -0.83 11.08 4.64
CA ALA A 83 -1.81 10.69 3.62
C ALA A 83 -1.82 9.17 3.41
N PHE A 84 -0.65 8.52 3.23
CA PHE A 84 -0.58 7.07 3.15
C PHE A 84 -1.02 6.36 4.43
N MET A 85 -0.77 6.96 5.61
CA MET A 85 -1.34 6.44 6.87
C MET A 85 -2.88 6.47 6.83
N GLY A 86 -3.48 7.51 6.26
CA GLY A 86 -4.92 7.59 5.98
C GLY A 86 -5.40 6.46 5.06
N THR A 87 -4.61 6.13 4.02
CA THR A 87 -4.87 4.96 3.15
C THR A 87 -4.98 3.67 3.96
N HIS A 88 -3.99 3.40 4.80
CA HIS A 88 -3.94 2.16 5.57
C HIS A 88 -5.06 2.09 6.61
N LEU A 89 -5.41 3.20 7.25
CA LEU A 89 -6.56 3.27 8.17
C LEU A 89 -7.88 3.02 7.44
N ALA A 90 -8.08 3.62 6.27
CA ALA A 90 -9.26 3.41 5.46
C ALA A 90 -9.38 1.94 5.01
N TYR A 91 -8.30 1.34 4.50
CA TYR A 91 -8.32 -0.09 4.14
C TYR A 91 -8.52 -1.00 5.35
N THR A 92 -7.94 -0.68 6.50
CA THR A 92 -8.20 -1.40 7.76
C THR A 92 -9.69 -1.37 8.11
N ALA A 93 -10.35 -0.22 8.01
CA ALA A 93 -11.79 -0.11 8.22
C ALA A 93 -12.58 -0.94 7.20
N GLY A 94 -12.21 -0.89 5.92
CA GLY A 94 -12.83 -1.70 4.86
C GLY A 94 -12.71 -3.20 5.09
N PHE A 95 -11.57 -3.69 5.57
CA PHE A 95 -11.36 -5.10 5.89
C PHE A 95 -12.13 -5.55 7.14
N ASN A 96 -12.32 -4.71 8.13
CA ASN A 96 -12.88 -5.08 9.44
C ASN A 96 -14.38 -4.78 9.57
N GLN A 97 -15.16 -4.99 8.49
CA GLN A 97 -16.62 -4.88 8.53
C GLN A 97 -17.29 -6.00 9.35
N THR A 98 -16.63 -7.13 9.49
CA THR A 98 -17.04 -8.27 10.31
C THR A 98 -15.87 -8.70 11.21
N LEU A 99 -16.18 -9.30 12.36
CA LEU A 99 -15.14 -9.85 13.24
C LEU A 99 -14.61 -11.18 12.69
N PRO A 100 -13.30 -11.42 12.77
CA PRO A 100 -12.75 -12.72 12.40
C PRO A 100 -13.08 -13.78 13.45
N PRO A 101 -13.18 -15.06 13.07
CA PRO A 101 -13.31 -16.15 14.05
C PRO A 101 -12.05 -16.22 14.91
N LEU A 102 -12.24 -16.41 16.22
CA LEU A 102 -11.14 -16.62 17.16
C LEU A 102 -10.59 -18.04 17.01
N GLY A 103 -9.26 -18.19 16.94
CA GLY A 103 -8.63 -19.49 16.83
C GLY A 103 -7.10 -19.40 16.72
N PRO A 104 -6.38 -20.53 16.80
CA PRO A 104 -4.91 -20.55 16.78
C PRO A 104 -4.31 -20.02 15.46
N ALA A 105 -5.06 -20.06 14.36
CA ALA A 105 -4.63 -19.49 13.08
C ALA A 105 -4.33 -17.98 13.17
N LEU A 106 -4.97 -17.24 14.09
CA LEU A 106 -4.65 -15.83 14.34
C LEU A 106 -3.18 -15.63 14.72
N LEU A 107 -2.62 -16.51 15.53
CA LEU A 107 -1.21 -16.44 15.97
C LEU A 107 -0.26 -16.65 14.78
N LEU A 108 -0.59 -17.56 13.86
CA LEU A 108 0.17 -17.76 12.63
C LEU A 108 0.18 -16.50 11.77
N LEU A 109 -1.00 -15.93 11.52
CA LEU A 109 -1.12 -14.71 10.70
C LEU A 109 -0.43 -13.51 11.37
N LEU A 110 -0.51 -13.41 12.70
CA LEU A 110 0.21 -12.40 13.46
C LEU A 110 1.73 -12.57 13.29
N GLY A 111 2.23 -13.79 13.31
CA GLY A 111 3.63 -14.11 13.05
C GLY A 111 4.10 -13.65 11.66
N VAL A 112 3.26 -13.83 10.62
CA VAL A 112 3.55 -13.36 9.24
C VAL A 112 3.80 -11.85 9.19
N VAL A 113 3.14 -11.07 10.03
CA VAL A 113 3.29 -9.60 10.08
C VAL A 113 4.43 -9.19 11.02
N ILE A 114 4.53 -9.80 12.20
CA ILE A 114 5.52 -9.43 13.22
C ILE A 114 6.93 -9.74 12.76
N VAL A 115 7.17 -10.91 12.16
CA VAL A 115 8.52 -11.35 11.81
C VAL A 115 9.23 -10.38 10.87
N PRO A 116 8.65 -9.96 9.72
CA PRO A 116 9.27 -8.94 8.88
C PRO A 116 9.46 -7.60 9.60
N GLY A 117 8.49 -7.18 10.41
CA GLY A 117 8.56 -5.94 11.18
C GLY A 117 9.74 -5.93 12.16
N VAL A 118 9.92 -7.02 12.91
CA VAL A 118 11.03 -7.17 13.87
C VAL A 118 12.39 -7.25 13.18
N LEU A 119 12.46 -7.80 11.97
CA LEU A 119 13.70 -7.87 11.20
C LEU A 119 14.08 -6.52 10.56
N VAL A 120 13.12 -5.80 9.99
CA VAL A 120 13.37 -4.59 9.20
C VAL A 120 13.42 -3.33 10.08
N MET A 121 12.49 -3.19 11.03
CA MET A 121 12.35 -1.98 11.82
C MET A 121 13.60 -1.57 12.63
N PRO A 122 14.32 -2.49 13.29
CA PRO A 122 15.56 -2.10 14.00
C PRO A 122 16.63 -1.51 13.08
N VAL A 123 16.70 -1.98 11.82
CA VAL A 123 17.66 -1.46 10.82
C VAL A 123 17.31 -0.01 10.47
N ILE A 124 16.02 0.26 10.19
CA ILE A 124 15.51 1.59 9.88
C ILE A 124 15.72 2.54 11.08
N LEU A 125 15.31 2.14 12.28
CA LEU A 125 15.43 2.98 13.48
C LEU A 125 16.89 3.28 13.86
N ARG A 126 17.81 2.31 13.69
CA ARG A 126 19.24 2.56 13.88
C ARG A 126 19.77 3.60 12.90
N SER A 127 19.37 3.52 11.63
CA SER A 127 19.77 4.50 10.63
C SER A 127 19.22 5.90 10.93
N LEU A 128 17.94 6.01 11.30
CA LEU A 128 17.33 7.28 11.71
C LEU A 128 18.00 7.87 12.98
N ARG A 129 18.50 7.04 13.90
CA ARG A 129 19.24 7.50 15.09
C ARG A 129 20.60 8.08 14.74
N ARG A 130 21.28 7.54 13.74
CA ARG A 130 22.63 7.97 13.33
C ARG A 130 22.64 9.29 12.55
N LYS A 131 21.51 9.65 11.92
CA LYS A 131 21.35 10.86 11.10
C LYS A 131 20.56 11.90 11.90
N ALA A 132 21.25 12.93 12.46
CA ALA A 132 20.62 13.91 13.34
C ALA A 132 19.40 14.60 12.72
N GLU A 133 19.46 14.92 11.42
CA GLU A 133 18.41 15.54 10.62
C GLU A 133 17.15 14.67 10.49
N LEU A 134 17.29 13.33 10.55
CA LEU A 134 16.20 12.37 10.43
C LEU A 134 15.69 11.85 11.78
N SER A 135 16.37 12.19 12.87
CA SER A 135 16.04 11.67 14.21
C SER A 135 14.61 11.98 14.65
N ARG A 136 14.06 13.12 14.21
CA ARG A 136 12.66 13.54 14.44
C ARG A 136 11.64 12.63 13.77
N LEU A 137 12.01 11.88 12.74
CA LEU A 137 11.10 10.97 12.00
C LEU A 137 10.94 9.61 12.68
N ARG A 138 11.69 9.31 13.73
CA ARG A 138 11.65 7.99 14.40
C ARG A 138 10.27 7.62 14.91
N ILE A 139 9.59 8.51 15.62
CA ILE A 139 8.23 8.27 16.13
C ILE A 139 7.22 8.20 14.98
N PRO A 140 7.18 9.18 14.05
CA PRO A 140 6.30 9.09 12.89
C PRO A 140 6.46 7.78 12.08
N VAL A 141 7.68 7.35 11.78
CA VAL A 141 7.95 6.10 11.05
C VAL A 141 7.53 4.87 11.84
N LEU A 142 7.72 4.86 13.17
CA LEU A 142 7.26 3.76 14.01
C LEU A 142 5.72 3.66 14.02
N VAL A 143 5.02 4.79 14.21
CA VAL A 143 3.56 4.82 14.18
C VAL A 143 3.04 4.38 12.81
N TYR A 144 3.64 4.89 11.74
CA TYR A 144 3.30 4.48 10.37
C TYR A 144 3.42 2.97 10.15
N SER A 145 4.54 2.38 10.60
CA SER A 145 4.76 0.95 10.45
C SER A 145 3.79 0.09 11.27
N LEU A 146 3.34 0.57 12.42
CA LEU A 146 2.27 -0.10 13.18
C LEU A 146 0.94 -0.05 12.42
N VAL A 147 0.61 1.07 11.81
CA VAL A 147 -0.65 1.25 11.07
C VAL A 147 -0.67 0.38 9.80
N ILE A 148 0.41 0.36 9.01
CA ILE A 148 0.47 -0.52 7.83
C ILE A 148 0.50 -2.01 8.22
N SER A 149 1.14 -2.36 9.34
CA SER A 149 1.12 -3.73 9.88
C SER A 149 -0.29 -4.15 10.29
N LEU A 150 -1.05 -3.25 10.90
CA LEU A 150 -2.46 -3.47 11.25
C LEU A 150 -3.31 -3.68 9.99
N MET A 151 -3.11 -2.87 8.96
CA MET A 151 -3.79 -3.03 7.66
C MET A 151 -3.47 -4.38 7.04
N PHE A 152 -2.19 -4.77 6.99
CA PHE A 152 -1.78 -6.05 6.43
C PHE A 152 -2.35 -7.23 7.24
N PHE A 153 -2.30 -7.17 8.57
CA PHE A 153 -2.92 -8.18 9.44
C PHE A 153 -4.43 -8.29 9.18
N SER A 154 -5.14 -7.15 9.06
CA SER A 154 -6.57 -7.12 8.76
C SER A 154 -6.91 -7.78 7.42
N ALA A 155 -6.08 -7.59 6.39
CA ALA A 155 -6.23 -8.26 5.11
C ALA A 155 -5.98 -9.78 5.21
N LEU A 156 -4.98 -10.21 6.00
CA LEU A 156 -4.75 -11.64 6.27
C LEU A 156 -5.92 -12.28 7.00
N LEU A 157 -6.57 -11.57 7.92
CA LEU A 157 -7.75 -12.08 8.63
C LEU A 157 -8.92 -12.41 7.69
N CYS A 158 -8.99 -11.79 6.49
CA CYS A 158 -10.00 -12.13 5.49
C CYS A 158 -9.92 -13.61 5.04
N LEU A 159 -8.74 -14.24 5.13
CA LEU A 159 -8.54 -15.67 4.84
C LEU A 159 -9.29 -16.59 5.82
N LEU A 160 -9.62 -16.11 7.01
CA LEU A 160 -10.30 -16.86 8.05
C LEU A 160 -11.80 -16.55 8.12
N ARG A 161 -12.27 -15.52 7.40
CA ARG A 161 -13.66 -15.06 7.45
C ARG A 161 -14.54 -15.83 6.48
N PRO A 162 -15.63 -16.45 6.95
CA PRO A 162 -16.56 -17.22 6.07
C PRO A 162 -17.26 -16.37 5.01
N ASP A 163 -17.43 -15.07 5.29
CA ASP A 163 -18.07 -14.11 4.41
C ASP A 163 -17.15 -13.57 3.29
N TRP A 164 -15.86 -13.95 3.30
CA TRP A 164 -14.92 -13.62 2.23
C TRP A 164 -14.74 -14.81 1.28
N PRO A 165 -15.14 -14.69 0.00
CA PRO A 165 -14.83 -15.72 -1.00
C PRO A 165 -13.31 -15.98 -1.03
N PRO A 166 -12.85 -17.23 -1.11
CA PRO A 166 -11.40 -17.53 -1.02
C PRO A 166 -10.55 -16.74 -2.02
N ARG A 167 -11.02 -16.58 -3.26
CA ARG A 167 -10.33 -15.78 -4.27
C ARG A 167 -10.20 -14.31 -3.86
N ALA A 168 -11.25 -13.71 -3.31
CA ALA A 168 -11.23 -12.34 -2.84
C ALA A 168 -10.27 -12.16 -1.66
N ALA A 169 -10.30 -13.07 -0.69
CA ALA A 169 -9.43 -13.06 0.47
C ALA A 169 -7.95 -13.19 0.10
N TRP A 170 -7.60 -14.11 -0.81
CA TRP A 170 -6.22 -14.24 -1.29
C TRP A 170 -5.73 -13.00 -2.05
N LEU A 171 -6.56 -12.41 -2.91
CA LEU A 171 -6.20 -11.17 -3.62
C LEU A 171 -5.94 -10.03 -2.63
N ALA A 172 -6.82 -9.86 -1.64
CA ALA A 172 -6.67 -8.84 -0.60
C ALA A 172 -5.39 -9.06 0.23
N ALA A 173 -5.14 -10.29 0.68
CA ALA A 173 -3.97 -10.64 1.49
C ALA A 173 -2.66 -10.44 0.73
N PHE A 174 -2.55 -10.94 -0.52
CA PHE A 174 -1.36 -10.71 -1.36
C PHE A 174 -1.18 -9.24 -1.71
N GLY A 175 -2.26 -8.54 -2.04
CA GLY A 175 -2.24 -7.11 -2.32
C GLY A 175 -1.71 -6.30 -1.16
N ALA A 176 -2.22 -6.55 0.05
CA ALA A 176 -1.75 -5.89 1.26
C ALA A 176 -0.29 -6.25 1.61
N GLY A 177 0.13 -7.50 1.38
CA GLY A 177 1.51 -7.93 1.54
C GLY A 177 2.48 -7.23 0.58
N LEU A 178 2.08 -7.05 -0.69
CA LEU A 178 2.87 -6.31 -1.66
C LEU A 178 2.95 -4.82 -1.30
N PHE A 179 1.86 -4.22 -0.81
CA PHE A 179 1.89 -2.84 -0.35
C PHE A 179 2.82 -2.67 0.86
N PHE A 180 2.71 -3.54 1.87
CA PHE A 180 3.62 -3.56 3.02
C PHE A 180 5.09 -3.71 2.58
N THR A 181 5.35 -4.56 1.59
CA THR A 181 6.69 -4.74 1.01
C THR A 181 7.17 -3.47 0.32
N SER A 182 6.31 -2.82 -0.48
CA SER A 182 6.62 -1.55 -1.14
C SER A 182 7.09 -0.50 -0.15
N ASP A 183 6.33 -0.29 0.92
CA ASP A 183 6.64 0.73 1.92
C ASP A 183 7.89 0.38 2.74
N SER A 184 8.12 -0.91 2.98
CA SER A 184 9.35 -1.39 3.63
C SER A 184 10.58 -1.13 2.75
N LEU A 185 10.47 -1.36 1.43
CA LEU A 185 11.51 -1.07 0.46
C LEU A 185 11.77 0.43 0.35
N LEU A 186 10.71 1.24 0.31
CA LEU A 186 10.82 2.70 0.27
C LEU A 186 11.52 3.23 1.53
N ALA A 187 11.11 2.77 2.71
CA ALA A 187 11.74 3.15 3.96
C ALA A 187 13.23 2.73 4.02
N TYR A 188 13.57 1.56 3.49
CA TYR A 188 14.96 1.13 3.39
C TYR A 188 15.75 2.01 2.42
N GLN A 189 15.19 2.30 1.25
CA GLN A 189 15.76 3.15 0.20
C GLN A 189 16.07 4.57 0.73
N ASP A 190 15.10 5.17 1.44
CA ASP A 190 15.21 6.56 1.89
C ASP A 190 16.04 6.71 3.18
N PHE A 191 15.91 5.78 4.11
CA PHE A 191 16.48 5.94 5.44
C PHE A 191 17.79 5.17 5.64
N VAL A 192 17.97 4.02 4.99
CA VAL A 192 19.17 3.18 5.18
C VAL A 192 20.18 3.44 4.09
N ARG A 193 19.93 2.96 2.90
CA ARG A 193 20.76 3.18 1.71
C ARG A 193 19.98 2.90 0.43
N PRO A 194 20.17 3.69 -0.63
CA PRO A 194 19.66 3.37 -1.93
C PRO A 194 20.33 2.09 -2.48
N PHE A 195 19.58 1.33 -3.29
CA PHE A 195 20.07 0.15 -3.99
C PHE A 195 19.61 0.17 -5.46
N ARG A 196 20.32 -0.58 -6.29
CA ARG A 196 20.09 -0.57 -7.74
C ARG A 196 18.63 -0.94 -8.06
N HIS A 197 17.98 -0.10 -8.85
CA HIS A 197 16.58 -0.24 -9.25
C HIS A 197 15.58 -0.30 -8.07
N GLY A 198 15.95 0.18 -6.88
CA GLY A 198 15.09 0.13 -5.68
C GLY A 198 13.72 0.75 -5.90
N MET A 199 13.66 1.94 -6.53
CA MET A 199 12.38 2.60 -6.83
C MET A 199 11.52 1.83 -7.83
N VAL A 200 12.11 1.06 -8.76
CA VAL A 200 11.35 0.18 -9.67
C VAL A 200 10.62 -0.90 -8.86
N TYR A 201 11.29 -1.56 -7.92
CA TYR A 201 10.66 -2.57 -7.06
C TYR A 201 9.59 -1.95 -6.15
N VAL A 202 9.83 -0.75 -5.60
CA VAL A 202 8.82 0.00 -4.83
C VAL A 202 7.57 0.21 -5.67
N HIS A 203 7.69 0.73 -6.89
CA HIS A 203 6.52 1.04 -7.73
C HIS A 203 5.81 -0.22 -8.25
N ILE A 204 6.55 -1.28 -8.62
CA ILE A 204 5.93 -2.56 -9.02
C ILE A 204 5.09 -3.12 -7.88
N THR A 205 5.68 -3.24 -6.69
CA THR A 205 4.98 -3.81 -5.53
C THR A 205 3.82 -2.94 -5.08
N TYR A 206 3.95 -1.61 -5.17
CA TYR A 206 2.88 -0.66 -4.90
C TYR A 206 1.69 -0.80 -5.85
N HIS A 207 1.91 -0.69 -7.18
CA HIS A 207 0.83 -0.77 -8.16
C HIS A 207 0.13 -2.13 -8.13
N LEU A 208 0.88 -3.23 -8.08
CA LEU A 208 0.30 -4.57 -7.96
C LEU A 208 -0.41 -4.76 -6.62
N GLY A 209 0.16 -4.24 -5.53
CA GLY A 209 -0.44 -4.26 -4.21
C GLY A 209 -1.81 -3.59 -4.19
N GLN A 210 -1.89 -2.35 -4.68
CA GLN A 210 -3.13 -1.60 -4.80
C GLN A 210 -4.15 -2.33 -5.67
N LEU A 211 -3.73 -2.79 -6.85
CA LEU A 211 -4.63 -3.47 -7.80
C LEU A 211 -5.26 -4.72 -7.20
N LEU A 212 -4.43 -5.59 -6.61
CA LEU A 212 -4.91 -6.86 -6.05
C LEU A 212 -5.81 -6.63 -4.82
N LEU A 213 -5.46 -5.67 -3.97
CA LEU A 213 -6.24 -5.30 -2.80
C LEU A 213 -7.63 -4.80 -3.21
N ILE A 214 -7.70 -3.87 -4.17
CA ILE A 214 -8.97 -3.34 -4.68
C ILE A 214 -9.77 -4.42 -5.43
N ALA A 215 -9.11 -5.27 -6.23
CA ALA A 215 -9.78 -6.37 -6.91
C ALA A 215 -10.39 -7.38 -5.91
N GLY A 216 -9.69 -7.65 -4.79
CA GLY A 216 -10.22 -8.46 -3.70
C GLY A 216 -11.47 -7.84 -3.07
N ALA A 217 -11.42 -6.54 -2.77
CA ALA A 217 -12.56 -5.80 -2.22
C ALA A 217 -13.76 -5.78 -3.17
N LEU A 218 -13.53 -5.55 -4.46
CA LEU A 218 -14.59 -5.57 -5.49
C LEU A 218 -15.21 -6.96 -5.64
N LEU A 219 -14.44 -8.04 -5.52
CA LEU A 219 -14.99 -9.40 -5.55
C LEU A 219 -15.79 -9.75 -4.28
N ARG A 220 -15.55 -9.07 -3.18
CA ARG A 220 -16.26 -9.29 -1.91
C ARG A 220 -17.54 -8.47 -1.80
N TYR A 221 -17.51 -7.22 -2.25
CA TYR A 221 -18.56 -6.23 -1.96
C TYR A 221 -19.24 -5.66 -3.21
N GLY A 222 -18.69 -5.91 -4.41
CA GLY A 222 -19.16 -5.40 -5.70
C GLY A 222 -20.17 -6.27 -6.44
#